data_ae93fe88e8a06600194be874c2c6dc99
#
_entry.id   ae93fe88e8a06600194be874c2c6dc99
#
_cell.length_a   1.000
_cell.length_b   1.000
_cell.length_c   1.000
_cell.angle_alpha   90.00
_cell.angle_beta   90.00
_cell.angle_gamma   90.00
#
_symmetry.space_group_name_H-M   'P 1'
#
loop_
_entity.id
_entity.type
_entity.pdbx_description
1 polymer ?
#
loop_
_entity_poly.entity_id
_entity_poly.type
_entity_poly.pdbx_seq_one_letter_code
_entity_poly.pdbx_strand_id
1 'polypeptide(L)'
;MVYVFKACRMAVELGLNRYVPIPPASESEFQKLERRNRERTYLVLFVHDRSLSTQTGRHWMLPEDDFVRNANSWHKEGGPIRPEDVIVAAFVELRRIAVSKQFIYLRFSYQISSNLRRKQPMCSTVQSPPALVLTLTLTTRYYCAIAMRN
;
A
#
# COMPACT_ATOMS: atom_id res chain seq x y z
N MET A 1 -10.50 -10.56 5.07
CA MET A 1 -9.36 -9.96 5.78
C MET A 1 -8.22 -10.95 6.03
N VAL A 2 -8.48 -12.14 6.54
CA VAL A 2 -7.47 -13.20 6.80
C VAL A 2 -6.64 -13.55 5.54
N TYR A 3 -7.26 -13.57 4.37
CA TYR A 3 -6.58 -13.95 3.12
C TYR A 3 -5.49 -12.98 2.68
N VAL A 4 -5.65 -11.67 2.86
CA VAL A 4 -4.62 -10.69 2.49
C VAL A 4 -3.40 -10.81 3.40
N PHE A 5 -3.59 -11.03 4.69
CA PHE A 5 -2.48 -11.26 5.62
C PHE A 5 -1.69 -12.53 5.27
N LYS A 6 -2.40 -13.61 4.92
CA LYS A 6 -1.74 -14.83 4.42
C LYS A 6 -0.96 -14.56 3.13
N ALA A 7 -1.56 -13.84 2.18
CA ALA A 7 -0.89 -13.50 0.92
C ALA A 7 0.36 -12.61 1.15
N CYS A 8 0.30 -11.61 2.03
CA CYS A 8 1.46 -10.80 2.40
C CYS A 8 2.58 -11.65 3.00
N ARG A 9 2.25 -12.56 3.91
CA ARG A 9 3.22 -13.48 4.52
C ARG A 9 3.86 -14.38 3.46
N MET A 10 3.07 -15.02 2.62
CA MET A 10 3.57 -15.86 1.52
C MET A 10 4.45 -15.07 0.55
N ALA A 11 4.08 -13.84 0.21
CA ALA A 11 4.88 -12.99 -0.68
C ALA A 11 6.28 -12.73 -0.12
N VAL A 12 6.40 -12.49 1.18
CA VAL A 12 7.71 -12.30 1.84
C VAL A 12 8.49 -13.61 1.88
N GLU A 13 7.85 -14.73 2.21
CA GLU A 13 8.49 -16.06 2.22
C GLU A 13 8.99 -16.50 0.84
N LEU A 14 8.24 -16.19 -0.22
CA LEU A 14 8.64 -16.41 -1.62
C LEU A 14 9.66 -15.37 -2.13
N GLY A 15 10.03 -14.40 -1.31
CA GLY A 15 10.99 -13.35 -1.67
C GLY A 15 10.52 -12.45 -2.80
N LEU A 16 9.20 -12.17 -2.92
CA LEU A 16 8.68 -11.28 -3.95
C LEU A 16 9.14 -9.82 -3.75
N ASN A 17 9.56 -9.46 -2.54
CA ASN A 17 10.12 -8.16 -2.19
C ASN A 17 11.57 -7.96 -2.65
N ARG A 18 12.22 -9.01 -3.15
CA ARG A 18 13.61 -8.92 -3.64
C ARG A 18 13.63 -8.29 -5.02
N TYR A 19 13.88 -6.99 -5.05
CA TYR A 19 14.07 -6.26 -6.28
C TYR A 19 15.47 -6.46 -6.84
N VAL A 20 15.56 -6.72 -8.15
CA VAL A 20 16.83 -6.85 -8.88
C VAL A 20 16.96 -5.66 -9.81
N PRO A 21 17.71 -4.61 -9.43
CA PRO A 21 17.78 -3.37 -10.21
C PRO A 21 18.51 -3.57 -11.55
N ILE A 22 19.46 -4.50 -11.59
CA ILE A 22 20.23 -4.83 -12.81
C ILE A 22 20.05 -6.33 -13.08
N PRO A 23 19.09 -6.72 -13.92
CA PRO A 23 18.92 -8.13 -14.28
C PRO A 23 20.09 -8.64 -15.10
N PRO A 24 20.40 -9.96 -15.03
CA PRO A 24 21.44 -10.56 -15.83
C PRO A 24 21.17 -10.39 -17.33
N ALA A 25 22.22 -10.09 -18.11
CA ALA A 25 22.11 -9.95 -19.57
C ALA A 25 21.63 -11.23 -20.28
N SER A 26 21.80 -12.39 -19.63
CA SER A 26 21.38 -13.72 -20.12
C SER A 26 19.92 -14.08 -19.79
N GLU A 27 19.15 -13.15 -19.20
CA GLU A 27 17.76 -13.39 -18.80
C GLU A 27 16.87 -13.66 -20.03
N SER A 28 16.18 -14.80 -20.05
CA SER A 28 15.22 -15.15 -21.11
C SER A 28 13.97 -14.26 -21.03
N GLU A 29 13.21 -14.14 -22.13
CA GLU A 29 11.96 -13.38 -22.16
C GLU A 29 10.94 -13.91 -21.12
N PHE A 30 10.87 -15.21 -20.92
CA PHE A 30 10.02 -15.80 -19.90
C PHE A 30 10.43 -15.39 -18.48
N GLN A 31 11.72 -15.40 -18.18
CA GLN A 31 12.25 -14.96 -16.89
C GLN A 31 11.98 -13.48 -16.63
N LYS A 32 12.08 -12.63 -17.66
CA LYS A 32 11.72 -11.20 -17.58
C LYS A 32 10.24 -11.01 -17.22
N LEU A 33 9.36 -11.75 -17.89
CA LEU A 33 7.92 -11.72 -17.61
C LEU A 33 7.60 -12.20 -16.19
N GLU A 34 8.22 -13.30 -15.77
CA GLU A 34 8.04 -13.85 -14.42
C GLU A 34 8.51 -12.86 -13.35
N ARG A 35 9.71 -12.32 -13.51
CA ARG A 35 10.24 -11.30 -12.60
C ARG A 35 9.29 -10.11 -12.51
N ARG A 36 8.85 -9.58 -13.64
CA ARG A 36 7.94 -8.44 -13.69
C ARG A 36 6.59 -8.74 -13.03
N ASN A 37 6.05 -9.94 -13.19
CA ASN A 37 4.84 -10.37 -12.52
C ASN A 37 5.01 -10.50 -11.00
N ARG A 38 6.16 -11.00 -10.52
CA ARG A 38 6.49 -11.06 -9.08
C ARG A 38 6.54 -9.66 -8.48
N GLU A 39 7.24 -8.74 -9.12
CA GLU A 39 7.35 -7.34 -8.73
C GLU A 39 5.97 -6.66 -8.65
N ARG A 40 5.17 -6.82 -9.71
CA ARG A 40 3.79 -6.29 -9.75
C ARG A 40 2.92 -6.85 -8.64
N THR A 41 2.98 -8.15 -8.42
CA THR A 41 2.22 -8.82 -7.36
C THR A 41 2.56 -8.25 -5.99
N TYR A 42 3.84 -8.03 -5.70
CA TYR A 42 4.28 -7.43 -4.44
C TYR A 42 3.75 -6.01 -4.25
N LEU A 43 3.85 -5.15 -5.28
CA LEU A 43 3.34 -3.77 -5.22
C LEU A 43 1.82 -3.73 -5.02
N VAL A 44 1.08 -4.61 -5.68
CA VAL A 44 -0.38 -4.75 -5.49
C VAL A 44 -0.71 -5.17 -4.05
N LEU A 45 0.01 -6.14 -3.51
CA LEU A 45 -0.17 -6.57 -2.12
C LEU A 45 0.14 -5.43 -1.13
N PHE A 46 1.19 -4.65 -1.40
CA PHE A 46 1.50 -3.47 -0.59
C PHE A 46 0.34 -2.47 -0.57
N VAL A 47 -0.26 -2.17 -1.72
CA VAL A 47 -1.43 -1.27 -1.79
C VAL A 47 -2.60 -1.81 -0.99
N HIS A 48 -2.86 -3.13 -1.07
CA HIS A 48 -3.94 -3.77 -0.31
C HIS A 48 -3.68 -3.77 1.19
N ASP A 49 -2.47 -4.10 1.61
CA ASP A 49 -2.05 -4.09 3.01
C ASP A 49 -2.26 -2.70 3.63
N ARG A 50 -1.78 -1.66 2.98
CA ARG A 50 -1.99 -0.26 3.42
C ARG A 50 -3.46 0.13 3.46
N SER A 51 -4.24 -0.28 2.47
CA SER A 51 -5.66 0.01 2.40
C SER A 51 -6.43 -0.60 3.56
N LEU A 52 -6.18 -1.88 3.83
CA LEU A 52 -6.84 -2.60 4.92
C LEU A 52 -6.39 -2.10 6.30
N SER A 53 -5.10 -1.81 6.47
CA SER A 53 -4.57 -1.25 7.70
C SER A 53 -5.23 0.08 8.04
N THR A 54 -5.38 0.96 7.02
CA THR A 54 -6.08 2.24 7.17
C THR A 54 -7.55 2.07 7.56
N GLN A 55 -8.27 1.12 6.92
CA GLN A 55 -9.68 0.88 7.17
C GLN A 55 -9.97 0.27 8.55
N THR A 56 -9.04 -0.52 9.06
CA THR A 56 -9.25 -1.32 10.27
C THR A 56 -8.51 -0.78 11.49
N GLY A 57 -7.71 0.27 11.32
CA GLY A 57 -6.87 0.81 12.40
C GLY A 57 -5.76 -0.14 12.87
N ARG A 58 -5.38 -1.14 12.06
CA ARG A 58 -4.34 -2.11 12.39
C ARG A 58 -3.02 -1.74 11.73
N HIS A 59 -1.93 -2.25 12.29
CA HIS A 59 -0.62 -2.13 11.67
C HIS A 59 -0.56 -2.89 10.33
N TRP A 60 0.16 -2.33 9.38
CA TRP A 60 0.49 -2.98 8.12
C TRP A 60 1.58 -4.04 8.31
N MET A 61 1.62 -5.02 7.41
CA MET A 61 2.55 -6.14 7.46
C MET A 61 3.77 -5.94 6.55
N LEU A 62 3.57 -5.33 5.38
CA LEU A 62 4.65 -5.15 4.41
C LEU A 62 5.43 -3.88 4.73
N PRO A 63 6.78 -3.93 4.81
CA PRO A 63 7.60 -2.75 5.02
C PRO A 63 7.60 -1.85 3.79
N GLU A 64 7.95 -0.59 3.98
CA GLU A 64 8.29 0.33 2.91
C GLU A 64 9.78 0.20 2.61
N ASP A 65 10.11 -0.80 1.79
CA ASP A 65 11.46 -1.07 1.32
C ASP A 65 11.86 -0.15 0.14
N ASP A 66 13.10 -0.29 -0.34
CA ASP A 66 13.60 0.53 -1.45
C ASP A 66 12.85 0.25 -2.74
N PHE A 67 12.35 -0.96 -2.94
CA PHE A 67 11.55 -1.30 -4.10
C PHE A 67 10.23 -0.51 -4.11
N VAL A 68 9.53 -0.45 -2.98
CA VAL A 68 8.30 0.34 -2.83
C VAL A 68 8.59 1.84 -3.00
N ARG A 69 9.71 2.34 -2.46
CA ARG A 69 10.10 3.75 -2.61
C ARG A 69 10.36 4.14 -4.06
N ASN A 70 10.90 3.22 -4.84
CA ASN A 70 11.23 3.41 -6.24
C ASN A 70 10.12 2.96 -7.22
N ALA A 71 8.91 2.68 -6.74
CA ALA A 71 7.80 2.23 -7.58
C ALA A 71 7.49 3.18 -8.74
N ASN A 72 7.77 4.47 -8.57
CA ASN A 72 7.54 5.48 -9.61
C ASN A 72 8.54 5.38 -10.78
N SER A 73 9.76 4.88 -10.58
CA SER A 73 10.70 4.58 -11.66
C SER A 73 10.48 3.16 -12.22
N TRP A 74 10.05 2.24 -11.37
CA TRP A 74 9.84 0.84 -11.71
C TRP A 74 8.96 0.64 -12.96
N HIS A 75 7.87 1.39 -13.12
CA HIS A 75 6.98 1.23 -14.28
C HIS A 75 7.58 1.71 -15.60
N LYS A 76 8.71 2.43 -15.56
CA LYS A 76 9.43 2.98 -16.74
C LYS A 76 10.60 2.11 -17.16
N GLU A 77 11.08 1.25 -16.27
CA GLU A 77 12.35 0.54 -16.42
C GLU A 77 12.17 -0.99 -16.37
N GLY A 78 13.12 -1.70 -16.94
CA GLY A 78 13.41 -3.09 -16.58
C GLY A 78 12.59 -4.21 -17.22
N GLY A 79 11.89 -3.99 -18.35
CA GLY A 79 11.29 -5.11 -19.05
C GLY A 79 9.92 -4.84 -19.69
N PRO A 80 9.12 -5.86 -19.98
CA PRO A 80 7.84 -5.69 -20.64
C PRO A 80 6.89 -4.86 -19.76
N ILE A 81 6.68 -3.62 -20.18
CA ILE A 81 5.84 -2.63 -19.50
C ILE A 81 4.40 -2.86 -19.92
N ARG A 82 3.48 -2.96 -18.96
CA ARG A 82 2.05 -2.96 -19.20
C ARG A 82 1.48 -1.57 -18.89
N PRO A 83 0.43 -1.12 -19.60
CA PRO A 83 -0.23 0.14 -19.28
C PRO A 83 -0.70 0.24 -17.83
N GLU A 84 -1.08 -0.90 -17.24
CA GLU A 84 -1.55 -1.00 -15.85
C GLU A 84 -0.44 -0.76 -14.82
N ASP A 85 0.83 -0.90 -15.19
CA ASP A 85 1.97 -0.69 -14.29
C ASP A 85 2.04 0.76 -13.80
N VAL A 86 1.67 1.71 -14.64
CA VAL A 86 1.56 3.13 -14.26
C VAL A 86 0.53 3.31 -13.15
N ILE A 87 -0.60 2.62 -13.26
CA ILE A 87 -1.69 2.68 -12.28
C ILE A 87 -1.24 2.09 -10.95
N VAL A 88 -0.56 0.94 -10.98
CA VAL A 88 -0.01 0.32 -9.77
C VAL A 88 0.97 1.25 -9.07
N ALA A 89 1.91 1.85 -9.81
CA ALA A 89 2.88 2.81 -9.28
C ALA A 89 2.20 4.03 -8.65
N ALA A 90 1.18 4.59 -9.32
CA ALA A 90 0.41 5.72 -8.81
C ALA A 90 -0.33 5.36 -7.50
N PHE A 91 -0.89 4.15 -7.40
CA PHE A 91 -1.53 3.69 -6.16
C PHE A 91 -0.54 3.48 -5.02
N VAL A 92 0.66 2.96 -5.29
CA VAL A 92 1.71 2.84 -4.29
C VAL A 92 2.03 4.23 -3.72
N GLU A 93 2.29 5.22 -4.56
CA GLU A 93 2.57 6.60 -4.13
C GLU A 93 1.42 7.19 -3.34
N LEU A 94 0.19 7.03 -3.81
CA LEU A 94 -1.00 7.50 -3.11
C LEU A 94 -1.09 6.91 -1.69
N ARG A 95 -0.80 5.62 -1.53
CA ARG A 95 -0.84 4.97 -0.21
C ARG A 95 0.29 5.41 0.70
N ARG A 96 1.47 5.66 0.17
CA ARG A 96 2.60 6.24 0.91
C ARG A 96 2.25 7.61 1.47
N ILE A 97 1.70 8.49 0.63
CA ILE A 97 1.26 9.83 1.03
C ILE A 97 0.11 9.77 2.05
N ALA A 98 -0.90 8.92 1.79
CA ALA A 98 -2.06 8.78 2.67
C ALA A 98 -1.66 8.33 4.08
N VAL A 99 -0.77 7.35 4.19
CA VAL A 99 -0.26 6.86 5.48
C VAL A 99 0.49 7.97 6.22
N SER A 100 1.38 8.69 5.53
CA SER A 100 2.14 9.79 6.13
C SER A 100 1.21 10.88 6.67
N LYS A 101 0.17 11.26 5.93
CA LYS A 101 -0.82 12.25 6.35
C LYS A 101 -1.68 11.76 7.50
N GLN A 102 -2.07 10.49 7.49
CA GLN A 102 -2.88 9.89 8.56
C GLN A 102 -2.13 9.88 9.89
N PHE A 103 -0.82 9.59 9.91
CA PHE A 103 -0.01 9.68 11.11
C PHE A 103 0.05 11.10 11.67
N ILE A 104 0.22 12.09 10.81
CA ILE A 104 0.23 13.49 11.22
C ILE A 104 -1.12 13.86 11.84
N TYR A 105 -2.23 13.48 11.19
CA TYR A 105 -3.57 13.77 11.67
C TYR A 105 -3.88 13.10 13.02
N LEU A 106 -3.56 11.81 13.17
CA LEU A 106 -3.75 11.07 14.42
C LEU A 106 -2.90 11.66 15.54
N ARG A 107 -1.65 12.01 15.27
CA ARG A 107 -0.77 12.65 16.23
C ARG A 107 -1.33 14.01 16.68
N PHE A 108 -1.84 14.80 15.76
CA PHE A 108 -2.44 16.11 16.05
C PHE A 108 -3.73 15.98 16.85
N SER A 109 -4.62 15.06 16.45
CA SER A 109 -5.87 14.78 17.16
C SER A 109 -5.63 14.26 18.58
N TYR A 110 -4.64 13.39 18.76
CA TYR A 110 -4.24 12.91 20.08
C TYR A 110 -3.70 14.05 20.96
N GLN A 111 -2.85 14.92 20.40
CA GLN A 111 -2.30 16.08 21.10
C GLN A 111 -3.41 17.04 21.54
N ILE A 112 -4.37 17.34 20.66
CA ILE A 112 -5.53 18.19 20.99
C ILE A 112 -6.38 17.54 22.08
N SER A 113 -6.70 16.24 21.94
CA SER A 113 -7.50 15.50 22.91
C SER A 113 -6.81 15.41 24.27
N SER A 114 -5.51 15.24 24.33
CA SER A 114 -4.73 15.22 25.57
C SER A 114 -4.69 16.59 26.27
N ASN A 115 -4.60 17.67 25.49
CA ASN A 115 -4.62 19.04 26.00
C ASN A 115 -6.02 19.44 26.50
N LEU A 116 -7.08 18.98 25.82
CA LEU A 116 -8.48 19.21 26.24
C LEU A 116 -8.81 18.42 27.50
N ARG A 117 -8.35 17.18 27.63
CA ARG A 117 -8.54 16.38 28.87
C ARG A 117 -7.84 16.98 30.09
N ARG A 118 -6.74 17.70 29.90
CA ARG A 118 -6.09 18.43 31.02
C ARG A 118 -6.88 19.64 31.48
N LYS A 119 -7.84 20.13 30.69
CA LYS A 119 -8.62 21.34 30.98
C LYS A 119 -10.06 21.08 31.43
N GLN A 120 -10.58 19.86 31.32
CA GLN A 120 -11.94 19.51 31.75
C GLN A 120 -12.00 18.14 32.45
N PRO A 121 -12.64 18.03 33.64
CA PRO A 121 -13.04 16.75 34.20
C PRO A 121 -14.37 16.28 33.56
N MET A 122 -14.35 15.10 32.98
CA MET A 122 -15.47 14.25 32.60
C MET A 122 -16.67 14.85 31.83
N CYS A 123 -16.74 14.60 30.52
CA CYS A 123 -17.99 14.21 29.85
C CYS A 123 -17.68 13.42 28.57
N SER A 124 -18.36 12.31 28.41
CA SER A 124 -18.21 11.31 27.36
C SER A 124 -19.04 11.65 26.12
N THR A 125 -18.45 11.73 24.95
CA THR A 125 -19.15 11.46 23.68
C THR A 125 -18.14 11.07 22.59
N VAL A 126 -18.34 9.90 22.03
CA VAL A 126 -17.55 9.29 20.94
C VAL A 126 -18.00 9.93 19.62
N GLN A 127 -17.09 10.56 18.90
CA GLN A 127 -17.33 11.07 17.55
C GLN A 127 -16.70 10.18 16.49
N SER A 128 -17.49 9.83 15.46
CA SER A 128 -17.12 9.03 14.29
C SER A 128 -16.10 9.71 13.36
N PRO A 129 -15.27 8.97 12.60
CA PRO A 129 -14.22 9.53 11.75
C PRO A 129 -14.77 10.27 10.53
N PRO A 130 -14.06 11.31 10.02
CA PRO A 130 -14.54 12.18 8.96
C PRO A 130 -14.59 11.50 7.58
N ALA A 131 -15.51 11.98 6.74
CA ALA A 131 -15.91 11.49 5.40
C ALA A 131 -14.76 11.23 4.39
N LEU A 132 -13.58 11.80 4.57
CA LEU A 132 -12.42 11.64 3.69
C LEU A 132 -11.89 10.19 3.64
N VAL A 133 -12.11 9.40 4.70
CA VAL A 133 -11.74 7.99 4.77
C VAL A 133 -12.63 7.14 3.87
N LEU A 134 -13.91 7.49 3.74
CA LEU A 134 -14.89 6.78 2.92
C LEU A 134 -14.60 6.91 1.41
N THR A 135 -14.13 8.06 0.94
CA THR A 135 -13.87 8.31 -0.49
C THR A 135 -12.67 7.49 -1.00
N LEU A 136 -11.63 7.33 -0.17
CA LEU A 136 -10.45 6.51 -0.51
C LEU A 136 -10.75 5.00 -0.55
N THR A 137 -11.79 4.55 0.17
CA THR A 137 -12.19 3.14 0.20
C THR A 137 -12.99 2.70 -1.02
N LEU A 138 -13.82 3.58 -1.58
CA LEU A 138 -14.64 3.30 -2.77
C LEU A 138 -13.78 3.19 -4.04
N THR A 139 -12.80 4.05 -4.21
CA THR A 139 -11.86 3.99 -5.34
C THR A 139 -11.04 2.69 -5.35
N THR A 140 -10.63 2.20 -4.19
CA THR A 140 -9.85 0.94 -4.10
C THR A 140 -10.67 -0.28 -4.52
N ARG A 141 -11.97 -0.33 -4.18
CA ARG A 141 -12.87 -1.45 -4.57
C ARG A 141 -13.09 -1.50 -6.08
N TYR A 142 -13.20 -0.37 -6.73
CA TYR A 142 -13.44 -0.28 -8.17
C TYR A 142 -12.26 -0.79 -9.00
N TYR A 143 -11.04 -0.45 -8.61
CA TYR A 143 -9.83 -0.84 -9.33
C TYR A 143 -9.35 -2.27 -9.05
N CYS A 144 -9.65 -2.84 -7.87
CA CYS A 144 -9.41 -4.27 -7.63
C CYS A 144 -10.24 -5.17 -8.54
N ALA A 145 -11.48 -4.76 -8.86
CA ALA A 145 -12.34 -5.50 -9.77
C ALA A 145 -11.82 -5.50 -11.22
N ILE A 146 -11.10 -4.44 -11.62
CA ILE A 146 -10.48 -4.36 -12.95
C ILE A 146 -9.18 -5.17 -13.02
N ALA A 147 -8.35 -5.15 -11.99
CA ALA A 147 -7.06 -5.86 -11.95
C ALA A 147 -7.22 -7.41 -11.86
N MET A 148 -8.35 -7.89 -11.39
CA MET A 148 -8.64 -9.34 -11.28
C MET A 148 -9.37 -9.93 -12.49
N ARG A 149 -9.74 -9.14 -13.48
CA ARG A 149 -10.49 -9.58 -14.68
C ARG A 149 -9.62 -9.91 -15.90
N ASN A 150 -8.31 -9.83 -15.78
CA ASN A 150 -7.33 -10.23 -16.79
C ASN A 150 -6.30 -11.16 -16.09
#